data_1a3aea8b4c5813a3d075e51ac9fac008
#
_entry.id   1a3aea8b4c5813a3d075e51ac9fac008
#
_cell.length_a   1.000
_cell.length_b   1.000
_cell.length_c   1.000
_cell.angle_alpha   90.00
_cell.angle_beta   90.00
_cell.angle_gamma   90.00
#
_symmetry.space_group_name_H-M   'P 1'
#
loop_
_entity.id
_entity.type
_entity.pdbx_description
1 polymer ?
#
loop_
_entity_poly.entity_id
_entity_poly.type
_entity_poly.pdbx_seq_one_letter_code
_entity_poly.pdbx_strand_id
1 'polypeptide(L)'
;MENYCRKFLIKMPESLGDGSGYRVKLFKNEKAAAILESGGETFGFDVIAEITGNDFYSDRAIAARNGKLLMLEIERRWLVKIPDNIGEFPFHVIEQAYLAPENGFQGRIRRLDDRFIYTEKARTGSAASRIENERDITAEEYERLKEHTILNTVKKKRYLIPYGGLKFELDVFENTVETGYAIMEAELPEESTAVELPDFVEIVREVTEDEYYTNRNFASMERIKLLK
;
A
#
# COMPACT_ATOMS: atom_id res chain seq x y z
N MET A 1 27.72 24.17 11.98
CA MET A 1 27.13 22.86 12.36
C MET A 1 25.80 22.76 11.64
N GLU A 2 25.77 21.98 10.58
CA GLU A 2 24.50 21.69 9.90
C GLU A 2 23.65 20.85 10.83
N ASN A 3 22.51 21.36 11.23
CA ASN A 3 21.52 20.60 11.99
C ASN A 3 20.85 19.59 11.04
N TYR A 4 21.40 18.38 10.99
CA TYR A 4 20.75 17.27 10.29
C TYR A 4 19.50 16.87 11.10
N CYS A 5 18.34 17.26 10.63
CA CYS A 5 17.07 16.78 11.14
C CYS A 5 16.80 15.38 10.54
N ARG A 6 16.93 14.33 11.35
CA ARG A 6 16.51 12.97 10.96
C ARG A 6 15.02 12.82 11.29
N LYS A 7 14.25 12.27 10.34
CA LYS A 7 12.82 11.99 10.53
C LYS A 7 12.61 10.49 10.61
N PHE A 8 11.70 10.07 11.49
CA PHE A 8 11.38 8.66 11.71
C PHE A 8 9.88 8.46 11.70
N LEU A 9 9.45 7.38 11.07
CA LEU A 9 8.10 6.85 11.23
C LEU A 9 8.09 6.00 12.51
N ILE A 10 7.13 6.26 13.39
CA ILE A 10 6.99 5.60 14.68
C ILE A 10 5.57 5.06 14.85
N LYS A 11 5.42 3.94 15.54
CA LYS A 11 4.13 3.45 15.96
C LYS A 11 3.74 4.14 17.26
N MET A 12 2.73 5.00 17.21
CA MET A 12 2.21 5.69 18.39
C MET A 12 1.38 4.73 19.25
N PRO A 13 1.61 4.67 20.57
CA PRO A 13 0.70 4.00 21.48
C PRO A 13 -0.67 4.71 21.47
N GLU A 14 -1.75 3.96 21.52
CA GLU A 14 -3.12 4.52 21.59
C GLU A 14 -3.32 5.46 22.79
N SER A 15 -2.56 5.23 23.87
CA SER A 15 -2.60 6.05 25.09
C SER A 15 -2.09 7.50 24.90
N LEU A 16 -1.41 7.81 23.81
CA LEU A 16 -0.85 9.15 23.54
C LEU A 16 -1.79 10.07 22.75
N GLY A 17 -2.94 9.57 22.30
CA GLY A 17 -3.90 10.37 21.54
C GLY A 17 -3.28 10.95 20.24
N ASP A 18 -3.42 12.25 20.00
CA ASP A 18 -2.87 12.96 18.84
C ASP A 18 -1.37 13.29 18.96
N GLY A 19 -0.75 12.94 20.08
CA GLY A 19 0.68 13.18 20.33
C GLY A 19 1.04 14.63 20.62
N SER A 20 0.07 15.52 20.78
CA SER A 20 0.35 16.93 21.10
C SER A 20 0.99 17.07 22.48
N GLY A 21 1.97 17.97 22.63
CA GLY A 21 2.68 18.23 23.86
C GLY A 21 3.82 17.26 24.19
N TYR A 22 4.20 16.37 23.26
CA TYR A 22 5.31 15.45 23.45
C TYR A 22 6.49 15.78 22.53
N ARG A 23 7.71 15.56 23.06
CA ARG A 23 8.94 15.51 22.29
C ARG A 23 9.36 14.07 22.06
N VAL A 24 9.77 13.75 20.84
CA VAL A 24 10.30 12.43 20.50
C VAL A 24 11.82 12.43 20.63
N LYS A 25 12.36 11.45 21.34
CA LYS A 25 13.80 11.22 21.47
C LYS A 25 14.15 9.82 20.95
N LEU A 26 15.11 9.75 20.03
CA LEU A 26 15.66 8.50 19.55
C LEU A 26 16.85 8.07 20.43
N PHE A 27 16.87 6.79 20.83
CA PHE A 27 17.95 6.18 21.54
C PHE A 27 18.86 5.37 20.61
N LYS A 28 20.10 5.09 21.02
CA LYS A 28 21.10 4.36 20.22
C LYS A 28 20.69 2.94 19.81
N ASN A 29 19.68 2.35 20.44
CA ASN A 29 19.15 1.03 20.14
C ASN A 29 17.93 1.08 19.19
N GLU A 30 17.78 2.17 18.44
CA GLU A 30 16.66 2.41 17.50
C GLU A 30 15.28 2.44 18.17
N LYS A 31 15.22 2.49 19.49
CA LYS A 31 13.97 2.76 20.20
C LYS A 31 13.74 4.25 20.32
N ALA A 32 12.50 4.66 20.18
CA ALA A 32 12.10 6.04 20.41
C ALA A 32 11.30 6.15 21.72
N ALA A 33 11.33 7.32 22.30
CA ALA A 33 10.46 7.65 23.41
C ALA A 33 9.86 9.04 23.23
N ALA A 34 8.59 9.16 23.54
CA ALA A 34 7.94 10.45 23.68
C ALA A 34 8.10 10.95 25.11
N ILE A 35 8.55 12.17 25.25
CA ILE A 35 8.75 12.82 26.55
C ILE A 35 7.73 13.95 26.64
N LEU A 36 6.85 13.89 27.64
CA LEU A 36 5.89 14.96 27.90
C LEU A 36 6.64 16.24 28.32
N GLU A 37 6.42 17.34 27.61
CA GLU A 37 7.13 18.60 27.85
C GLU A 37 6.90 19.19 29.26
N SER A 38 5.73 18.92 29.84
CA SER A 38 5.30 19.49 31.10
C SER A 38 5.42 18.60 32.34
N GLY A 39 5.77 17.30 32.20
CA GLY A 39 5.68 16.36 33.34
C GLY A 39 6.77 15.33 33.44
N GLY A 40 7.68 15.21 32.49
CA GLY A 40 8.80 14.25 32.56
C GLY A 40 8.41 12.77 32.37
N GLU A 41 7.16 12.47 32.04
CA GLU A 41 6.73 11.11 31.70
C GLU A 41 7.33 10.67 30.36
N THR A 42 7.83 9.44 30.33
CA THR A 42 8.46 8.88 29.12
C THR A 42 7.72 7.64 28.67
N PHE A 43 7.25 7.64 27.44
CA PHE A 43 6.59 6.51 26.80
C PHE A 43 7.50 5.95 25.69
N GLY A 44 7.86 4.67 25.80
CA GLY A 44 8.62 3.97 24.76
C GLY A 44 7.73 3.54 23.61
N PHE A 45 8.22 3.68 22.38
CA PHE A 45 7.55 3.13 21.19
C PHE A 45 8.57 2.70 20.15
N ASP A 46 8.13 1.85 19.24
CA ASP A 46 9.00 1.29 18.21
C ASP A 46 9.16 2.25 17.04
N VAL A 47 10.39 2.36 16.54
CA VAL A 47 10.69 3.04 15.28
C VAL A 47 10.41 2.06 14.15
N ILE A 48 9.53 2.44 13.23
CA ILE A 48 9.18 1.63 12.06
C ILE A 48 10.22 1.80 10.97
N ALA A 49 10.60 3.04 10.65
CA ALA A 49 11.58 3.34 9.61
C ALA A 49 12.21 4.73 9.80
N GLU A 50 13.43 4.90 9.30
CA GLU A 50 14.01 6.24 9.10
C GLU A 50 13.56 6.79 7.74
N ILE A 51 13.07 8.04 7.75
CA ILE A 51 12.58 8.71 6.55
C ILE A 51 13.70 9.56 5.99
N THR A 52 14.38 9.10 4.95
CA THR A 52 15.46 9.81 4.30
C THR A 52 15.03 10.32 2.92
N GLY A 53 15.09 11.65 2.72
CA GLY A 53 14.96 12.27 1.40
C GLY A 53 13.59 12.14 0.74
N ASN A 54 12.54 11.92 1.49
CA ASN A 54 11.19 11.74 0.96
C ASN A 54 10.30 12.94 1.30
N ASP A 55 9.87 13.69 0.29
CA ASP A 55 8.94 14.81 0.43
C ASP A 55 7.58 14.41 1.02
N PHE A 56 7.24 13.12 0.97
CA PHE A 56 6.03 12.55 1.56
C PHE A 56 5.88 12.89 3.06
N TYR A 57 6.96 12.86 3.81
CA TYR A 57 7.00 13.19 5.23
C TYR A 57 7.44 14.62 5.53
N SER A 58 7.42 15.47 4.51
CA SER A 58 7.61 16.90 4.76
C SER A 58 6.48 17.43 5.66
N ASP A 59 6.77 18.42 6.48
CA ASP A 59 5.77 19.01 7.37
C ASP A 59 4.55 19.53 6.58
N ARG A 60 4.79 20.01 5.36
CA ARG A 60 3.73 20.41 4.42
C ARG A 60 2.84 19.25 3.99
N ALA A 61 3.43 18.10 3.67
CA ALA A 61 2.69 16.92 3.26
C ALA A 61 1.92 16.31 4.45
N ILE A 62 2.49 16.30 5.65
CA ILE A 62 1.82 15.87 6.89
C ILE A 62 0.65 16.81 7.22
N ALA A 63 0.84 18.12 7.12
CA ALA A 63 -0.22 19.11 7.33
C ALA A 63 -1.36 18.96 6.30
N ALA A 64 -1.04 18.70 5.03
CA ALA A 64 -2.02 18.49 3.98
C ALA A 64 -2.93 17.26 4.21
N ARG A 65 -2.49 16.31 5.05
CA ARG A 65 -3.25 15.10 5.42
C ARG A 65 -3.97 15.24 6.76
N ASN A 66 -4.06 16.43 7.32
CA ASN A 66 -4.65 16.67 8.64
C ASN A 66 -4.04 15.78 9.75
N GLY A 67 -2.74 15.51 9.67
CA GLY A 67 -2.03 14.71 10.67
C GLY A 67 -2.39 13.23 10.71
N LYS A 68 -3.14 12.68 9.74
CA LYS A 68 -3.48 11.26 9.73
C LYS A 68 -2.24 10.39 9.57
N LEU A 69 -2.04 9.50 10.52
CA LEU A 69 -1.01 8.45 10.44
C LEU A 69 -1.30 7.54 9.24
N LEU A 70 -0.26 7.33 8.46
CA LEU A 70 -0.33 6.45 7.31
C LEU A 70 -0.15 5.01 7.78
N MET A 71 -0.97 4.12 7.27
CA MET A 71 -0.83 2.70 7.56
C MET A 71 0.30 2.12 6.70
N LEU A 72 1.17 1.33 7.34
CA LEU A 72 2.16 0.54 6.64
C LEU A 72 1.45 -0.68 6.04
N GLU A 73 1.44 -0.77 4.72
CA GLU A 73 0.94 -1.93 4.00
C GLU A 73 2.14 -2.87 3.73
N ILE A 74 2.06 -4.09 4.18
CA ILE A 74 3.04 -5.16 3.92
C ILE A 74 2.32 -6.21 3.10
N GLU A 75 2.78 -6.46 1.88
CA GLU A 75 2.16 -7.42 0.96
C GLU A 75 3.19 -8.35 0.35
N ARG A 76 2.79 -9.59 0.07
CA ARG A 76 3.52 -10.51 -0.82
C ARG A 76 2.67 -10.84 -2.03
N ARG A 77 3.33 -11.06 -3.16
CA ARG A 77 2.67 -11.28 -4.46
C ARG A 77 3.24 -12.47 -5.21
N TRP A 78 2.35 -13.19 -5.87
CA TRP A 78 2.69 -14.37 -6.68
C TRP A 78 2.02 -14.30 -8.05
N LEU A 79 2.77 -14.65 -9.09
CA LEU A 79 2.20 -15.02 -10.38
C LEU A 79 1.67 -16.44 -10.26
N VAL A 80 0.42 -16.65 -10.62
CA VAL A 80 -0.28 -17.92 -10.46
C VAL A 80 -1.07 -18.28 -11.72
N LYS A 81 -1.41 -19.56 -11.89
CA LYS A 81 -2.49 -19.95 -12.80
C LYS A 81 -3.83 -19.73 -12.11
N ILE A 82 -4.82 -19.32 -12.89
CA ILE A 82 -6.19 -19.18 -12.38
C ILE A 82 -6.72 -20.58 -12.06
N PRO A 83 -7.11 -20.86 -10.81
CA PRO A 83 -7.64 -22.17 -10.45
C PRO A 83 -9.03 -22.41 -11.06
N ASP A 84 -9.33 -23.65 -11.40
CA ASP A 84 -10.59 -24.06 -12.07
C ASP A 84 -11.83 -23.70 -11.23
N ASN A 85 -11.70 -23.74 -9.90
CA ASN A 85 -12.76 -23.42 -8.94
C ASN A 85 -12.85 -21.94 -8.56
N ILE A 86 -12.18 -21.02 -9.27
CA ILE A 86 -12.16 -19.60 -8.93
C ILE A 86 -13.56 -18.99 -8.83
N GLY A 87 -14.51 -19.50 -9.59
CA GLY A 87 -15.91 -19.06 -9.58
C GLY A 87 -16.67 -19.34 -8.29
N GLU A 88 -16.13 -20.14 -7.36
CA GLU A 88 -16.72 -20.41 -6.05
C GLU A 88 -16.43 -19.28 -5.03
N PHE A 89 -15.46 -18.42 -5.31
CA PHE A 89 -15.06 -17.35 -4.42
C PHE A 89 -15.78 -16.03 -4.73
N PRO A 90 -16.12 -15.24 -3.70
CA PRO A 90 -16.65 -13.91 -3.90
C PRO A 90 -15.59 -13.01 -4.58
N PHE A 91 -16.05 -12.06 -5.39
CA PHE A 91 -15.15 -11.15 -6.07
C PHE A 91 -15.69 -9.72 -6.10
N HIS A 92 -14.78 -8.78 -6.29
CA HIS A 92 -15.06 -7.38 -6.59
C HIS A 92 -14.63 -7.05 -8.02
N VAL A 93 -15.36 -6.15 -8.67
CA VAL A 93 -14.97 -5.54 -9.94
C VAL A 93 -14.19 -4.26 -9.63
N ILE A 94 -12.99 -4.17 -10.17
CA ILE A 94 -12.10 -3.04 -9.92
C ILE A 94 -11.72 -2.37 -11.23
N GLU A 95 -11.91 -1.05 -11.29
CA GLU A 95 -11.28 -0.16 -12.26
C GLU A 95 -10.35 0.77 -11.51
N GLN A 96 -9.08 0.87 -11.92
CA GLN A 96 -8.14 1.78 -11.27
C GLN A 96 -7.29 2.52 -12.29
N ALA A 97 -7.01 3.78 -12.01
CA ALA A 97 -6.20 4.65 -12.84
C ALA A 97 -5.27 5.51 -12.00
N TYR A 98 -4.24 6.07 -12.61
CA TYR A 98 -3.13 6.72 -11.92
C TYR A 98 -2.99 8.17 -12.34
N LEU A 99 -2.87 9.04 -11.36
CA LEU A 99 -2.61 10.46 -11.52
C LEU A 99 -1.11 10.73 -11.67
N ALA A 100 -0.77 11.90 -12.19
CA ALA A 100 0.61 12.35 -12.20
C ALA A 100 1.17 12.38 -10.77
N PRO A 101 2.43 11.93 -10.56
CA PRO A 101 3.05 12.05 -9.24
C PRO A 101 3.13 13.53 -8.82
N GLU A 102 2.70 13.80 -7.62
CA GLU A 102 2.78 15.13 -7.03
C GLU A 102 3.42 15.04 -5.65
N ASN A 103 4.47 15.84 -5.40
CA ASN A 103 5.19 15.90 -4.11
C ASN A 103 5.70 14.53 -3.59
N GLY A 104 6.17 13.64 -4.49
CA GLY A 104 6.64 12.30 -4.10
C GLY A 104 5.55 11.25 -3.89
N PHE A 105 4.28 11.65 -4.06
CA PHE A 105 3.12 10.77 -3.98
C PHE A 105 2.74 10.20 -5.32
N GLN A 106 2.27 8.99 -5.29
CA GLN A 106 1.55 8.39 -6.38
C GLN A 106 0.06 8.37 -6.08
N GLY A 107 -0.68 9.25 -6.73
CA GLY A 107 -2.14 9.26 -6.66
C GLY A 107 -2.73 8.11 -7.50
N ARG A 108 -3.73 7.44 -6.94
CA ARG A 108 -4.53 6.42 -7.61
C ARG A 108 -5.99 6.68 -7.32
N ILE A 109 -6.82 6.59 -8.34
CA ILE A 109 -8.27 6.49 -8.18
C ILE A 109 -8.71 5.07 -8.49
N ARG A 110 -9.70 4.58 -7.73
CA ARG A 110 -10.25 3.24 -7.87
C ARG A 110 -11.77 3.30 -7.77
N ARG A 111 -12.44 2.64 -8.70
CA ARG A 111 -13.82 2.22 -8.53
C ARG A 111 -13.78 0.75 -8.09
N LEU A 112 -14.35 0.45 -6.94
CA LEU A 112 -14.51 -0.88 -6.36
C LEU A 112 -16.02 -1.15 -6.26
N ASP A 113 -16.56 -1.91 -7.20
CA ASP A 113 -18.01 -2.07 -7.39
C ASP A 113 -18.71 -0.68 -7.49
N ASP A 114 -19.46 -0.29 -6.46
CA ASP A 114 -20.16 1.00 -6.39
C ASP A 114 -19.45 2.05 -5.52
N ARG A 115 -18.27 1.73 -4.97
CA ARG A 115 -17.46 2.66 -4.17
C ARG A 115 -16.38 3.32 -5.00
N PHE A 116 -16.13 4.58 -4.72
CA PHE A 116 -15.06 5.35 -5.34
C PHE A 116 -14.03 5.75 -4.28
N ILE A 117 -12.76 5.49 -4.58
CA ILE A 117 -11.68 5.58 -3.60
C ILE A 117 -10.52 6.35 -4.23
N TYR A 118 -9.96 7.28 -3.46
CA TYR A 118 -8.70 7.94 -3.77
C TYR A 118 -7.63 7.42 -2.83
N THR A 119 -6.50 7.02 -3.38
CA THR A 119 -5.37 6.48 -2.64
C THR A 119 -4.10 7.25 -2.96
N GLU A 120 -3.33 7.60 -1.96
CA GLU A 120 -1.96 8.08 -2.08
C GLU A 120 -1.01 7.00 -1.59
N LYS A 121 -0.02 6.66 -2.43
CA LYS A 121 1.01 5.68 -2.06
C LYS A 121 2.39 6.32 -2.10
N ALA A 122 3.22 6.00 -1.10
CA ALA A 122 4.65 6.30 -1.12
C ALA A 122 5.46 5.04 -0.81
N ARG A 123 6.68 4.98 -1.38
CA ARG A 123 7.60 3.88 -1.13
C ARG A 123 8.27 4.05 0.23
N THR A 124 8.49 2.94 0.91
CA THR A 124 9.44 2.82 2.02
C THR A 124 10.80 2.36 1.48
N GLY A 125 11.75 2.09 2.36
CA GLY A 125 13.02 1.48 1.98
C GLY A 125 12.95 0.00 1.57
N SER A 126 11.79 -0.68 1.80
CA SER A 126 11.54 -2.09 1.45
C SER A 126 10.61 -2.18 0.24
N ALA A 127 10.83 -3.16 -0.65
CA ALA A 127 9.93 -3.44 -1.77
C ALA A 127 8.60 -4.05 -1.31
N ALA A 128 8.59 -4.73 -0.17
CA ALA A 128 7.40 -5.36 0.42
C ALA A 128 6.53 -4.38 1.23
N SER A 129 7.08 -3.21 1.63
CA SER A 129 6.39 -2.26 2.52
C SER A 129 6.10 -0.94 1.82
N ARG A 130 4.88 -0.44 1.96
CA ARG A 130 4.44 0.86 1.41
C ARG A 130 3.59 1.59 2.42
N ILE A 131 3.60 2.92 2.30
CA ILE A 131 2.69 3.75 3.03
C ILE A 131 1.51 4.06 2.14
N GLU A 132 0.33 3.81 2.66
CA GLU A 132 -0.92 4.05 1.95
C GLU A 132 -1.85 4.92 2.79
N ASN A 133 -2.42 5.94 2.14
CA ASN A 133 -3.52 6.74 2.68
C ASN A 133 -4.70 6.64 1.72
N GLU A 134 -5.81 6.10 2.21
CA GLU A 134 -7.00 5.86 1.42
C GLU A 134 -8.20 6.64 1.98
N ARG A 135 -9.03 7.19 1.10
CA ARG A 135 -10.29 7.82 1.46
C ARG A 135 -11.36 7.56 0.41
N ASP A 136 -12.61 7.47 0.86
CA ASP A 136 -13.75 7.48 -0.05
C ASP A 136 -13.88 8.87 -0.71
N ILE A 137 -14.28 8.87 -1.98
CA ILE A 137 -14.59 10.06 -2.78
C ILE A 137 -15.96 9.91 -3.41
N THR A 138 -16.52 11.01 -3.88
CA THR A 138 -17.80 10.96 -4.61
C THR A 138 -17.61 10.50 -6.04
N ALA A 139 -18.69 10.06 -6.71
CA ALA A 139 -18.66 9.71 -8.11
C ALA A 139 -18.23 10.92 -8.98
N GLU A 140 -18.70 12.13 -8.65
CA GLU A 140 -18.34 13.35 -9.35
C GLU A 140 -16.85 13.67 -9.18
N GLU A 141 -16.29 13.48 -7.99
CA GLU A 141 -14.86 13.65 -7.74
C GLU A 141 -14.04 12.61 -8.51
N TYR A 142 -14.49 11.35 -8.55
CA TYR A 142 -13.86 10.29 -9.33
C TYR A 142 -13.79 10.63 -10.82
N GLU A 143 -14.92 11.02 -11.44
CA GLU A 143 -14.94 11.36 -12.88
C GLU A 143 -14.05 12.58 -13.18
N ARG A 144 -14.06 13.60 -12.32
CA ARG A 144 -13.18 14.77 -12.46
C ARG A 144 -11.70 14.36 -12.40
N LEU A 145 -11.31 13.50 -11.44
CA LEU A 145 -9.92 13.03 -11.32
C LEU A 145 -9.51 12.11 -12.47
N LYS A 146 -10.47 11.36 -13.04
CA LYS A 146 -10.22 10.46 -14.16
C LYS A 146 -9.77 11.20 -15.43
N GLU A 147 -10.22 12.43 -15.63
CA GLU A 147 -9.76 13.29 -16.74
C GLU A 147 -8.26 13.65 -16.65
N HIS A 148 -7.67 13.55 -15.46
CA HIS A 148 -6.27 13.87 -15.19
C HIS A 148 -5.36 12.64 -15.05
N THR A 149 -5.85 11.47 -15.42
CA THR A 149 -5.04 10.23 -15.37
C THR A 149 -4.03 10.20 -16.52
N ILE A 150 -2.85 9.65 -16.24
CA ILE A 150 -1.70 9.66 -17.14
C ILE A 150 -1.36 8.29 -17.74
N LEU A 151 -2.04 7.23 -17.29
CA LEU A 151 -1.83 5.86 -17.74
C LEU A 151 -3.18 5.23 -18.12
N ASN A 152 -3.13 4.05 -18.75
CA ASN A 152 -4.33 3.28 -19.05
C ASN A 152 -5.05 2.84 -17.77
N THR A 153 -6.36 2.73 -17.84
CA THR A 153 -7.16 2.16 -16.75
C THR A 153 -6.96 0.66 -16.70
N VAL A 154 -6.56 0.15 -15.52
CA VAL A 154 -6.49 -1.29 -15.25
C VAL A 154 -7.84 -1.76 -14.76
N LYS A 155 -8.41 -2.75 -15.45
CA LYS A 155 -9.66 -3.43 -15.07
C LYS A 155 -9.39 -4.86 -14.68
N LYS A 156 -9.98 -5.28 -13.56
CA LYS A 156 -9.78 -6.63 -13.03
C LYS A 156 -10.95 -7.10 -12.18
N LYS A 157 -11.07 -8.40 -12.04
CA LYS A 157 -11.86 -9.04 -10.98
C LYS A 157 -10.91 -9.48 -9.89
N ARG A 158 -11.18 -9.07 -8.67
CA ARG A 158 -10.41 -9.45 -7.47
C ARG A 158 -11.20 -10.47 -6.68
N TYR A 159 -10.77 -11.70 -6.71
CA TYR A 159 -11.36 -12.79 -5.94
C TYR A 159 -10.76 -12.84 -4.54
N LEU A 160 -11.62 -13.08 -3.54
CA LEU A 160 -11.23 -13.12 -2.13
C LEU A 160 -11.16 -14.57 -1.67
N ILE A 161 -9.95 -15.05 -1.35
CA ILE A 161 -9.66 -16.44 -1.01
C ILE A 161 -9.16 -16.49 0.45
N PRO A 162 -10.02 -16.86 1.43
CA PRO A 162 -9.56 -17.11 2.79
C PRO A 162 -8.82 -18.44 2.87
N TYR A 163 -7.56 -18.43 3.32
CA TYR A 163 -6.75 -19.64 3.47
C TYR A 163 -5.64 -19.44 4.50
N GLY A 164 -5.34 -20.46 5.32
CA GLY A 164 -4.23 -20.45 6.26
C GLY A 164 -4.26 -19.28 7.28
N GLY A 165 -5.45 -18.76 7.61
CA GLY A 165 -5.60 -17.60 8.51
C GLY A 165 -5.33 -16.25 7.84
N LEU A 166 -4.99 -16.23 6.54
CA LEU A 166 -4.83 -15.02 5.73
C LEU A 166 -5.98 -14.88 4.73
N LYS A 167 -6.11 -13.67 4.19
CA LYS A 167 -6.97 -13.37 3.05
C LYS A 167 -6.08 -13.15 1.84
N PHE A 168 -6.18 -14.03 0.85
CA PHE A 168 -5.56 -13.83 -0.44
C PHE A 168 -6.50 -13.09 -1.39
N GLU A 169 -5.94 -12.20 -2.18
CA GLU A 169 -6.62 -11.45 -3.22
C GLU A 169 -6.05 -11.88 -4.58
N LEU A 170 -6.86 -12.55 -5.39
CA LEU A 170 -6.46 -13.03 -6.70
C LEU A 170 -7.04 -12.13 -7.79
N ASP A 171 -6.16 -11.39 -8.47
CA ASP A 171 -6.49 -10.40 -9.48
C ASP A 171 -6.46 -11.01 -10.89
N VAL A 172 -7.63 -11.18 -11.49
CA VAL A 172 -7.79 -11.58 -12.90
C VAL A 172 -8.02 -10.33 -13.74
N PHE A 173 -7.04 -9.98 -14.58
CA PHE A 173 -7.05 -8.78 -15.41
C PHE A 173 -7.82 -8.99 -16.72
N GLU A 174 -8.59 -7.99 -17.16
CA GLU A 174 -9.40 -8.10 -18.37
C GLU A 174 -8.59 -7.97 -19.67
N ASN A 175 -7.62 -7.05 -19.72
CA ASN A 175 -6.86 -6.75 -20.93
C ASN A 175 -5.48 -7.39 -20.92
N THR A 176 -5.42 -8.73 -20.89
CA THR A 176 -4.15 -9.49 -20.88
C THR A 176 -3.81 -10.08 -22.23
N VAL A 177 -2.51 -10.33 -22.46
CA VAL A 177 -2.01 -11.12 -23.61
C VAL A 177 -2.22 -12.62 -23.33
N GLU A 178 -1.82 -13.05 -22.13
CA GLU A 178 -1.96 -14.43 -21.69
C GLU A 178 -3.24 -14.61 -20.86
N THR A 179 -4.09 -15.49 -21.29
CA THR A 179 -5.25 -15.96 -20.53
C THR A 179 -4.86 -17.10 -19.59
N GLY A 180 -5.56 -17.24 -18.47
CA GLY A 180 -5.30 -18.32 -17.52
C GLY A 180 -4.27 -18.02 -16.43
N TYR A 181 -3.73 -16.79 -16.39
CA TYR A 181 -2.80 -16.32 -15.36
C TYR A 181 -3.39 -15.14 -14.57
N ALA A 182 -2.98 -15.02 -13.32
CA ALA A 182 -3.41 -13.99 -12.39
C ALA A 182 -2.26 -13.57 -11.48
N ILE A 183 -2.44 -12.45 -10.81
CA ILE A 183 -1.60 -12.06 -9.66
C ILE A 183 -2.39 -12.34 -8.39
N MET A 184 -1.77 -13.08 -7.48
CA MET A 184 -2.31 -13.32 -6.15
C MET A 184 -1.50 -12.51 -5.14
N GLU A 185 -2.18 -11.79 -4.25
CA GLU A 185 -1.59 -10.93 -3.23
C GLU A 185 -2.07 -11.38 -1.85
N ALA A 186 -1.26 -11.20 -0.82
CA ALA A 186 -1.67 -11.32 0.58
C ALA A 186 -1.08 -10.18 1.39
N GLU A 187 -1.93 -9.49 2.14
CA GLU A 187 -1.51 -8.52 3.15
C GLU A 187 -1.07 -9.24 4.42
N LEU A 188 0.06 -8.81 4.97
CA LEU A 188 0.69 -9.44 6.11
C LEU A 188 0.74 -8.46 7.30
N PRO A 189 0.56 -8.94 8.54
CA PRO A 189 0.72 -8.10 9.72
C PRO A 189 2.17 -7.64 9.94
N GLU A 190 3.15 -8.43 9.48
CA GLU A 190 4.59 -8.13 9.56
C GLU A 190 5.35 -8.88 8.46
N GLU A 191 6.55 -8.39 8.08
CA GLU A 191 7.39 -9.00 7.03
C GLU A 191 7.81 -10.44 7.34
N SER A 192 7.94 -10.78 8.63
CA SER A 192 8.33 -12.11 9.10
C SER A 192 7.20 -13.14 9.10
N THR A 193 5.97 -12.73 8.77
CA THR A 193 4.80 -13.61 8.77
C THR A 193 4.99 -14.79 7.82
N ALA A 194 4.89 -16.01 8.34
CA ALA A 194 4.89 -17.21 7.52
C ALA A 194 3.59 -17.27 6.69
N VAL A 195 3.73 -17.51 5.40
CA VAL A 195 2.60 -17.60 4.48
C VAL A 195 2.41 -19.04 4.03
N GLU A 196 1.28 -19.63 4.38
CA GLU A 196 0.80 -20.89 3.83
C GLU A 196 -0.02 -20.58 2.57
N LEU A 197 0.46 -21.05 1.41
CA LEU A 197 -0.19 -20.81 0.13
C LEU A 197 -1.34 -21.80 -0.10
N PRO A 198 -2.46 -21.37 -0.75
CA PRO A 198 -3.56 -22.27 -1.08
C PRO A 198 -3.09 -23.42 -1.96
N ASP A 199 -3.32 -24.66 -1.53
CA ASP A 199 -2.85 -25.89 -2.19
C ASP A 199 -3.53 -26.18 -3.55
N PHE A 200 -4.67 -25.56 -3.79
CA PHE A 200 -5.42 -25.64 -5.07
C PHE A 200 -5.00 -24.57 -6.09
N VAL A 201 -4.06 -23.66 -5.73
CA VAL A 201 -3.53 -22.64 -6.64
C VAL A 201 -2.15 -23.04 -7.14
N GLU A 202 -1.99 -23.21 -8.45
CA GLU A 202 -0.67 -23.45 -9.03
C GLU A 202 0.17 -22.17 -9.05
N ILE A 203 1.18 -22.14 -8.20
CA ILE A 203 2.12 -21.01 -8.09
C ILE A 203 3.16 -21.13 -9.20
N VAL A 204 3.28 -20.12 -10.06
CA VAL A 204 4.33 -20.03 -11.06
C VAL A 204 5.62 -19.52 -10.44
N ARG A 205 5.55 -18.39 -9.73
CA ARG A 205 6.66 -17.83 -8.93
C ARG A 205 6.21 -16.69 -8.03
N GLU A 206 7.00 -16.40 -7.01
CA GLU A 206 6.84 -15.17 -6.24
C GLU A 206 7.37 -13.96 -7.04
N VAL A 207 6.63 -12.84 -6.95
CA VAL A 207 6.92 -11.60 -7.70
C VAL A 207 6.88 -10.35 -6.80
N THR A 208 6.99 -10.51 -5.49
CA THR A 208 6.96 -9.41 -4.51
C THR A 208 7.95 -8.32 -4.84
N GLU A 209 9.19 -8.68 -5.15
CA GLU A 209 10.30 -7.77 -5.43
C GLU A 209 10.34 -7.28 -6.90
N ASP A 210 9.51 -7.86 -7.78
CA ASP A 210 9.53 -7.53 -9.21
C ASP A 210 8.54 -6.40 -9.53
N GLU A 211 9.05 -5.19 -9.73
CA GLU A 211 8.24 -4.01 -10.08
C GLU A 211 7.45 -4.17 -11.37
N TYR A 212 7.83 -5.11 -12.23
CA TYR A 212 7.09 -5.43 -13.43
C TYR A 212 5.64 -5.84 -13.12
N TYR A 213 5.42 -6.55 -12.00
CA TYR A 213 4.12 -7.08 -11.58
C TYR A 213 3.33 -6.10 -10.71
N THR A 214 3.56 -4.81 -10.85
CA THR A 214 2.74 -3.80 -10.19
C THR A 214 1.58 -3.35 -11.09
N ASN A 215 0.42 -3.11 -10.49
CA ASN A 215 -0.73 -2.57 -11.21
C ASN A 215 -0.41 -1.27 -11.95
N ARG A 216 0.53 -0.44 -11.44
CA ARG A 216 0.97 0.77 -12.13
C ARG A 216 1.73 0.45 -13.41
N ASN A 217 2.64 -0.52 -13.37
CA ASN A 217 3.37 -0.93 -14.56
C ASN A 217 2.42 -1.53 -15.60
N PHE A 218 1.44 -2.32 -15.17
CA PHE A 218 0.39 -2.83 -16.05
C PHE A 218 -0.42 -1.72 -16.71
N ALA A 219 -0.71 -0.63 -15.99
CA ALA A 219 -1.37 0.54 -16.54
C ALA A 219 -0.55 1.26 -17.63
N SER A 220 0.77 1.09 -17.67
CA SER A 220 1.64 1.64 -18.72
C SER A 220 1.65 0.82 -20.02
N MET A 221 1.07 -0.37 -20.02
CA MET A 221 1.03 -1.27 -21.16
C MET A 221 -0.25 -1.08 -21.98
N GLU A 222 -0.18 -1.24 -23.29
CA GLU A 222 -1.37 -1.31 -24.15
C GLU A 222 -2.19 -2.57 -23.84
N ARG A 223 -1.50 -3.70 -23.66
CA ARG A 223 -2.06 -4.96 -23.15
C ARG A 223 -1.14 -5.50 -22.06
N ILE A 224 -1.74 -5.95 -20.97
CA ILE A 224 -1.00 -6.52 -19.83
C ILE A 224 -0.36 -7.84 -20.24
N LYS A 225 0.95 -7.98 -20.03
CA LYS A 225 1.70 -9.22 -20.21
C LYS A 225 2.05 -9.77 -18.83
N LEU A 226 1.59 -10.98 -18.52
CA LEU A 226 1.85 -11.65 -17.25
C LEU A 226 3.04 -12.60 -17.33
N LEU A 227 3.29 -13.17 -18.51
CA LEU A 227 4.49 -13.95 -18.77
C LEU A 227 5.55 -13.08 -19.43
N LYS A 228 6.69 -12.99 -18.78
CA LYS A 228 7.83 -12.13 -19.12
C LYS A 228 8.98 -12.99 -19.63
#